data_636bd485f150f95c1b0cec304dc279e7
#
_entry.id   636bd485f150f95c1b0cec304dc279e7
#
_cell.length_a   1.000
_cell.length_b   1.000
_cell.length_c   1.000
_cell.angle_alpha   90.00
_cell.angle_beta   90.00
_cell.angle_gamma   90.00
#
_symmetry.space_group_name_H-M   'P 1'
#
loop_
_entity.id
_entity.type
_entity.pdbx_description
1 polymer ?
#
loop_
_entity_poly.entity_id
_entity_poly.type
_entity_poly.pdbx_seq_one_letter_code
_entity_poly.pdbx_strand_id
1 'polypeptide(L)'
;MKFAASLAGSLKTAMALEVRQIEKAVVAGVKDAGDGLKGSLRSQIISAGLGARLSRTWRNQAYPNKGHDAASLIWSKAPEIVRTFDQGAVIRGNAGFWLAIPTAAAPKRGVGGKRITPANFPEGRFGPLRFVYRRGRPSLLVVDSVRVSNKTGRVGRQAKGGAFTKAGRIKSGITTVVMFIMVPQVRIPKRLDVRRATEVWSRRTPGLISKRYQPAKPG
;
A
#
# COMPACT_ATOMS: atom_id res chain seq x y z
N MET A 1 -63.19 -3.67 -31.11
CA MET A 1 -62.57 -3.24 -29.88
C MET A 1 -61.72 -4.34 -29.16
N LYS A 2 -62.03 -5.64 -29.21
CA LYS A 2 -61.27 -6.69 -28.50
C LYS A 2 -59.82 -6.89 -29.02
N PHE A 3 -59.55 -6.72 -30.31
CA PHE A 3 -58.25 -6.87 -30.90
C PHE A 3 -57.24 -5.77 -30.44
N ALA A 4 -57.66 -4.53 -30.34
CA ALA A 4 -56.80 -3.43 -29.88
C ALA A 4 -56.39 -3.58 -28.40
N ALA A 5 -57.31 -4.05 -27.54
CA ALA A 5 -57.03 -4.31 -26.13
C ALA A 5 -56.04 -5.49 -25.91
N SER A 6 -56.16 -6.55 -26.73
CA SER A 6 -55.19 -7.69 -26.65
C SER A 6 -53.80 -7.32 -27.14
N LEU A 7 -53.71 -6.51 -28.21
CA LEU A 7 -52.43 -6.03 -28.74
C LEU A 7 -51.70 -5.12 -27.72
N ALA A 8 -52.43 -4.19 -27.06
CA ALA A 8 -51.88 -3.35 -26.03
C ALA A 8 -51.39 -4.13 -24.79
N GLY A 9 -52.13 -5.19 -24.40
CA GLY A 9 -51.73 -6.07 -23.30
C GLY A 9 -50.44 -6.87 -23.60
N SER A 10 -50.30 -7.41 -24.81
CA SER A 10 -49.09 -8.14 -25.22
C SER A 10 -47.90 -7.21 -25.34
N LEU A 11 -48.06 -5.99 -25.88
CA LEU A 11 -46.98 -4.99 -25.95
C LEU A 11 -46.47 -4.58 -24.57
N LYS A 12 -47.37 -4.31 -23.61
CA LYS A 12 -47.05 -3.97 -22.25
C LYS A 12 -46.20 -5.09 -21.60
N THR A 13 -46.59 -6.32 -21.78
CA THR A 13 -45.84 -7.48 -21.25
C THR A 13 -44.46 -7.61 -21.89
N ALA A 14 -44.36 -7.47 -23.23
CA ALA A 14 -43.09 -7.50 -23.93
C ALA A 14 -42.15 -6.38 -23.48
N MET A 15 -42.65 -5.14 -23.33
CA MET A 15 -41.88 -4.02 -22.81
C MET A 15 -41.39 -4.26 -21.35
N ALA A 16 -42.24 -4.83 -20.49
CA ALA A 16 -41.84 -5.14 -19.11
C ALA A 16 -40.75 -6.21 -19.05
N LEU A 17 -40.79 -7.21 -19.94
CA LEU A 17 -39.72 -8.21 -20.05
C LEU A 17 -38.42 -7.60 -20.54
N GLU A 18 -38.49 -6.71 -21.53
CA GLU A 18 -37.31 -6.02 -22.06
C GLU A 18 -36.63 -5.13 -21.00
N VAL A 19 -37.42 -4.34 -20.29
CA VAL A 19 -36.89 -3.52 -19.14
C VAL A 19 -36.17 -4.40 -18.15
N ARG A 20 -36.72 -5.56 -17.78
CA ARG A 20 -36.04 -6.50 -16.85
C ARG A 20 -34.71 -7.03 -17.39
N GLN A 21 -34.61 -7.27 -18.71
CA GLN A 21 -33.36 -7.71 -19.33
C GLN A 21 -32.30 -6.59 -19.30
N ILE A 22 -32.70 -5.35 -19.57
CA ILE A 22 -31.85 -4.16 -19.45
C ILE A 22 -31.35 -4.00 -18.01
N GLU A 23 -32.24 -4.07 -17.02
CA GLU A 23 -31.88 -3.99 -15.61
C GLU A 23 -30.82 -5.06 -15.20
N LYS A 24 -31.03 -6.31 -15.62
CA LYS A 24 -30.06 -7.39 -15.39
C LYS A 24 -28.70 -7.10 -16.05
N ALA A 25 -28.72 -6.58 -17.26
CA ALA A 25 -27.51 -6.22 -17.99
C ALA A 25 -26.73 -5.08 -17.28
N VAL A 26 -27.46 -4.06 -16.81
CA VAL A 26 -26.89 -2.94 -16.05
C VAL A 26 -26.24 -3.44 -14.75
N VAL A 27 -26.94 -4.23 -13.95
CA VAL A 27 -26.42 -4.80 -12.70
C VAL A 27 -25.16 -5.64 -12.97
N ALA A 28 -25.17 -6.51 -13.97
CA ALA A 28 -24.06 -7.36 -14.31
C ALA A 28 -22.86 -6.54 -14.83
N GLY A 29 -23.09 -5.60 -15.75
CA GLY A 29 -22.06 -4.75 -16.32
C GLY A 29 -21.38 -3.84 -15.29
N VAL A 30 -22.14 -3.24 -14.39
CA VAL A 30 -21.61 -2.42 -13.28
C VAL A 30 -20.80 -3.26 -12.30
N LYS A 31 -21.25 -4.48 -12.00
CA LYS A 31 -20.49 -5.43 -11.18
C LYS A 31 -19.16 -5.79 -11.85
N ASP A 32 -19.19 -6.15 -13.11
CA ASP A 32 -17.98 -6.51 -13.89
C ASP A 32 -16.99 -5.34 -13.95
N ALA A 33 -17.48 -4.10 -14.13
CA ALA A 33 -16.66 -2.89 -14.09
C ALA A 33 -16.00 -2.68 -12.72
N GLY A 34 -16.75 -2.86 -11.63
CA GLY A 34 -16.24 -2.75 -10.28
C GLY A 34 -15.18 -3.80 -9.95
N ASP A 35 -15.39 -5.05 -10.34
CA ASP A 35 -14.42 -6.13 -10.15
C ASP A 35 -13.17 -5.91 -11.00
N GLY A 36 -13.33 -5.44 -12.22
CA GLY A 36 -12.22 -5.08 -13.10
C GLY A 36 -11.40 -3.92 -12.58
N LEU A 37 -12.02 -2.84 -12.09
CA LEU A 37 -11.32 -1.73 -11.46
C LEU A 37 -10.55 -2.18 -10.23
N LYS A 38 -11.17 -2.96 -9.33
CA LYS A 38 -10.50 -3.54 -8.17
C LYS A 38 -9.28 -4.38 -8.59
N GLY A 39 -9.42 -5.19 -9.63
CA GLY A 39 -8.32 -5.99 -10.18
C GLY A 39 -7.17 -5.12 -10.67
N SER A 40 -7.46 -4.07 -11.46
CA SER A 40 -6.47 -3.11 -11.96
C SER A 40 -5.73 -2.38 -10.84
N LEU A 41 -6.45 -1.91 -9.80
CA LEU A 41 -5.85 -1.22 -8.66
C LEU A 41 -4.93 -2.15 -7.84
N ARG A 42 -5.32 -3.42 -7.68
CA ARG A 42 -4.47 -4.44 -7.05
C ARG A 42 -3.21 -4.72 -7.84
N SER A 43 -3.36 -4.85 -9.16
CA SER A 43 -2.25 -5.07 -10.09
C SER A 43 -1.25 -3.91 -10.06
N GLN A 44 -1.72 -2.65 -10.05
CA GLN A 44 -0.84 -1.49 -9.90
C GLN A 44 0.02 -1.56 -8.62
N ILE A 45 -0.56 -1.96 -7.48
CA ILE A 45 0.18 -2.09 -6.22
C ILE A 45 1.28 -3.16 -6.32
N ILE A 46 0.97 -4.29 -6.94
CA ILE A 46 1.95 -5.39 -7.12
C ILE A 46 3.07 -4.95 -8.05
N SER A 47 2.75 -4.38 -9.21
CA SER A 47 3.75 -3.91 -10.19
C SER A 47 4.60 -2.75 -9.66
N ALA A 48 4.04 -1.91 -8.78
CA ALA A 48 4.80 -0.87 -8.06
C ALA A 48 5.71 -1.40 -6.95
N GLY A 49 5.73 -2.73 -6.68
CA GLY A 49 6.55 -3.33 -5.64
C GLY A 49 6.09 -3.03 -4.21
N LEU A 50 4.83 -2.59 -4.01
CA LEU A 50 4.30 -2.22 -2.70
C LEU A 50 3.77 -3.42 -1.89
N GLY A 51 3.79 -4.60 -2.48
CA GLY A 51 3.54 -5.88 -1.84
C GLY A 51 2.07 -6.32 -1.81
N ALA A 52 1.88 -7.64 -1.74
CA ALA A 52 0.57 -8.28 -1.80
C ALA A 52 -0.35 -7.91 -0.62
N ARG A 53 0.21 -7.58 0.55
CA ARG A 53 -0.59 -7.18 1.71
C ARG A 53 -1.35 -5.88 1.44
N LEU A 54 -0.70 -4.89 0.83
CA LEU A 54 -1.36 -3.63 0.48
C LEU A 54 -2.36 -3.83 -0.66
N SER A 55 -2.07 -4.67 -1.66
CA SER A 55 -3.01 -4.93 -2.75
C SER A 55 -4.34 -5.52 -2.25
N ARG A 56 -4.30 -6.36 -1.21
CA ARG A 56 -5.49 -6.96 -0.59
C ARG A 56 -6.35 -5.97 0.20
N THR A 57 -5.90 -4.73 0.43
CA THR A 57 -6.71 -3.71 1.09
C THR A 57 -7.84 -3.19 0.22
N TRP A 58 -7.73 -3.30 -1.11
CA TRP A 58 -8.78 -2.93 -2.04
C TRP A 58 -9.98 -3.86 -1.93
N ARG A 59 -11.15 -3.26 -1.70
CA ARG A 59 -12.45 -3.92 -1.56
C ARG A 59 -13.41 -3.39 -2.61
N ASN A 60 -14.41 -4.19 -2.93
CA ASN A 60 -15.49 -3.87 -3.84
C ASN A 60 -16.80 -4.35 -3.22
N GLN A 61 -17.85 -3.57 -3.35
CA GLN A 61 -19.22 -3.91 -3.01
C GLN A 61 -20.14 -3.44 -4.13
N ALA A 62 -20.87 -4.37 -4.72
CA ALA A 62 -21.90 -4.08 -5.69
C ALA A 62 -23.25 -3.86 -4.97
N TYR A 63 -23.99 -2.86 -5.44
CA TYR A 63 -25.33 -2.53 -5.01
C TYR A 63 -26.28 -2.76 -6.20
N PRO A 64 -26.91 -3.95 -6.30
CA PRO A 64 -27.79 -4.28 -7.41
C PRO A 64 -29.19 -3.64 -7.31
N ASN A 65 -29.43 -2.87 -6.24
CA ASN A 65 -30.73 -2.34 -5.93
C ASN A 65 -31.27 -1.47 -7.07
N LYS A 66 -32.54 -1.68 -7.43
CA LYS A 66 -33.28 -0.90 -8.42
C LYS A 66 -32.73 -0.99 -9.87
N GLY A 67 -32.25 -2.14 -10.31
CA GLY A 67 -31.94 -2.40 -11.73
C GLY A 67 -31.05 -1.33 -12.39
N HIS A 68 -31.68 -0.31 -12.98
CA HIS A 68 -30.99 0.77 -13.69
C HIS A 68 -30.12 1.69 -12.79
N ASP A 69 -30.37 1.76 -11.48
CA ASP A 69 -29.58 2.52 -10.49
C ASP A 69 -28.49 1.67 -9.82
N ALA A 70 -28.07 0.57 -10.45
CA ALA A 70 -27.00 -0.26 -9.89
C ALA A 70 -25.70 0.50 -9.75
N ALA A 71 -25.02 0.29 -8.64
CA ALA A 71 -23.75 0.92 -8.34
C ALA A 71 -22.69 -0.10 -7.85
N SER A 72 -21.42 0.23 -8.03
CA SER A 72 -20.31 -0.51 -7.45
C SER A 72 -19.38 0.44 -6.72
N LEU A 73 -19.17 0.20 -5.44
CA LEU A 73 -18.28 0.98 -4.59
C LEU A 73 -16.95 0.26 -4.42
N ILE A 74 -15.87 0.94 -4.76
CA ILE A 74 -14.50 0.43 -4.60
C ILE A 74 -13.75 1.31 -3.61
N TRP A 75 -13.17 0.72 -2.57
CA TRP A 75 -12.41 1.45 -1.55
C TRP A 75 -11.21 0.67 -1.03
N SER A 76 -10.29 1.36 -0.38
CA SER A 76 -9.14 0.75 0.30
C SER A 76 -9.30 0.79 1.82
N LYS A 77 -8.91 -0.29 2.52
CA LYS A 77 -8.78 -0.30 3.99
C LYS A 77 -7.53 0.44 4.50
N ALA A 78 -6.66 0.92 3.59
CA ALA A 78 -5.48 1.71 3.92
C ALA A 78 -5.41 2.96 3.03
N PRO A 79 -6.40 3.88 3.10
CA PRO A 79 -6.52 5.00 2.18
C PRO A 79 -5.32 5.93 2.24
N GLU A 80 -4.78 6.22 3.41
CA GLU A 80 -3.62 7.11 3.58
C GLU A 80 -2.36 6.58 2.91
N ILE A 81 -2.12 5.27 3.00
CA ILE A 81 -0.97 4.65 2.33
C ILE A 81 -1.14 4.72 0.82
N VAL A 82 -2.32 4.37 0.31
CA VAL A 82 -2.63 4.45 -1.13
C VAL A 82 -2.48 5.87 -1.63
N ARG A 83 -3.06 6.87 -0.95
CA ARG A 83 -2.96 8.28 -1.27
C ARG A 83 -1.51 8.76 -1.34
N THR A 84 -0.68 8.36 -0.37
CA THR A 84 0.75 8.69 -0.33
C THR A 84 1.48 8.24 -1.60
N PHE A 85 1.18 7.05 -2.11
CA PHE A 85 1.79 6.55 -3.35
C PHE A 85 1.09 7.02 -4.63
N ASP A 86 -0.16 7.45 -4.56
CA ASP A 86 -0.91 7.99 -5.70
C ASP A 86 -0.54 9.43 -6.00
N GLN A 87 -0.35 10.26 -4.96
CA GLN A 87 -0.01 11.67 -5.09
C GLN A 87 1.49 11.93 -4.95
N GLY A 88 2.21 11.00 -4.34
CA GLY A 88 3.55 11.23 -3.79
C GLY A 88 3.47 12.02 -2.47
N ALA A 89 4.52 11.95 -1.69
CA ALA A 89 4.59 12.68 -0.42
C ALA A 89 6.02 13.08 -0.09
N VAL A 90 6.16 14.14 0.69
CA VAL A 90 7.41 14.52 1.34
C VAL A 90 7.21 14.36 2.84
N ILE A 91 7.92 13.41 3.44
CA ILE A 91 7.93 13.20 4.88
C ILE A 91 9.09 14.00 5.45
N ARG A 92 8.81 14.89 6.37
CA ARG A 92 9.80 15.69 7.11
C ARG A 92 9.79 15.28 8.57
N GLY A 93 10.94 15.46 9.26
CA GLY A 93 11.00 15.38 10.72
C GLY A 93 10.18 16.51 11.36
N ASN A 94 9.55 16.26 12.50
CA ASN A 94 8.84 17.28 13.26
C ASN A 94 9.82 18.36 13.77
N ALA A 95 9.42 19.63 13.72
CA ALA A 95 10.13 20.75 14.33
C ALA A 95 11.64 20.82 14.05
N GLY A 96 12.06 20.57 12.81
CA GLY A 96 13.47 20.62 12.41
C GLY A 96 14.31 19.41 12.81
N PHE A 97 13.70 18.38 13.41
CA PHE A 97 14.38 17.12 13.72
C PHE A 97 14.58 16.26 12.47
N TRP A 98 15.66 15.49 12.50
CA TRP A 98 15.98 14.55 11.43
C TRP A 98 15.14 13.29 11.53
N LEU A 99 14.80 12.71 10.39
CA LEU A 99 14.19 11.37 10.31
C LEU A 99 15.30 10.33 10.52
N ALA A 100 15.15 9.50 11.54
CA ALA A 100 16.06 8.40 11.82
C ALA A 100 15.57 7.12 11.12
N ILE A 101 16.27 6.72 10.07
CA ILE A 101 15.97 5.51 9.31
C ILE A 101 16.84 4.37 9.83
N PRO A 102 16.28 3.31 10.46
CA PRO A 102 17.07 2.19 10.95
C PRO A 102 17.69 1.42 9.79
N THR A 103 18.96 1.05 9.94
CA THR A 103 19.68 0.19 8.99
C THR A 103 19.33 -1.29 9.22
N ALA A 104 19.81 -2.16 8.33
CA ALA A 104 19.67 -3.61 8.50
C ALA A 104 20.42 -4.13 9.76
N ALA A 105 21.44 -3.39 10.23
CA ALA A 105 22.19 -3.71 11.43
C ALA A 105 21.46 -3.34 12.73
N ALA A 106 20.50 -2.41 12.68
CA ALA A 106 19.70 -2.02 13.83
C ALA A 106 18.73 -3.13 14.26
N PRO A 107 18.48 -3.28 15.56
CA PRO A 107 17.47 -4.24 16.03
C PRO A 107 16.07 -3.83 15.53
N LYS A 108 15.21 -4.81 15.24
CA LYS A 108 13.85 -4.55 14.76
C LYS A 108 12.95 -3.89 15.82
N ARG A 109 13.22 -4.16 17.10
CA ARG A 109 12.45 -3.66 18.24
C ARG A 109 13.37 -2.99 19.26
N GLY A 110 12.93 -1.88 19.82
CA GLY A 110 13.58 -1.18 20.90
C GLY A 110 13.12 -1.64 22.28
N VAL A 111 13.53 -0.91 23.31
CA VAL A 111 13.07 -1.11 24.68
C VAL A 111 11.54 -1.00 24.73
N GLY A 112 10.90 -1.89 25.46
CA GLY A 112 9.44 -1.99 25.52
C GLY A 112 8.79 -2.69 24.32
N GLY A 113 9.57 -3.37 23.45
CA GLY A 113 9.04 -4.17 22.32
C GLY A 113 8.45 -3.38 21.16
N LYS A 114 8.44 -2.04 21.22
CA LYS A 114 7.96 -1.14 20.15
C LYS A 114 8.94 -1.11 18.97
N ARG A 115 8.50 -0.56 17.85
CA ARG A 115 9.39 -0.32 16.70
C ARG A 115 10.59 0.51 17.14
N ILE A 116 11.79 0.14 16.65
CA ILE A 116 13.02 0.82 17.00
C ILE A 116 13.03 2.29 16.57
N THR A 117 13.46 3.15 17.49
CA THR A 117 13.73 4.58 17.30
C THR A 117 14.99 4.93 18.07
N PRO A 118 15.65 6.06 17.81
CA PRO A 118 16.79 6.47 18.64
C PRO A 118 16.45 6.59 20.15
N ALA A 119 15.23 7.07 20.48
CA ALA A 119 14.80 7.25 21.86
C ALA A 119 14.56 5.94 22.64
N ASN A 120 14.25 4.84 21.95
CA ASN A 120 14.05 3.53 22.59
C ASN A 120 15.14 2.52 22.21
N PHE A 121 16.28 3.02 21.75
CA PHE A 121 17.40 2.17 21.38
C PHE A 121 17.95 1.44 22.62
N PRO A 122 18.23 0.12 22.56
CA PRO A 122 18.69 -0.66 23.69
C PRO A 122 20.20 -0.44 23.97
N GLU A 123 20.53 0.71 24.50
CA GLU A 123 21.91 1.12 24.79
C GLU A 123 22.62 0.18 25.77
N GLY A 124 21.91 -0.40 26.74
CA GLY A 124 22.48 -1.39 27.65
C GLY A 124 23.03 -2.65 26.98
N ARG A 125 22.61 -2.93 25.73
CA ARG A 125 23.09 -4.06 24.94
C ARG A 125 24.15 -3.69 23.93
N PHE A 126 23.98 -2.57 23.24
CA PHE A 126 24.79 -2.19 22.07
C PHE A 126 25.74 -1.02 22.37
N GLY A 127 25.59 -0.35 23.52
CA GLY A 127 26.27 0.88 23.85
C GLY A 127 25.51 2.13 23.40
N PRO A 128 25.97 3.32 23.81
CA PRO A 128 25.33 4.60 23.51
C PRO A 128 25.40 4.90 22.01
N LEU A 129 24.35 5.56 21.50
CA LEU A 129 24.33 6.09 20.14
C LEU A 129 25.21 7.33 20.06
N ARG A 130 26.16 7.34 19.13
CA ARG A 130 27.00 8.51 18.82
C ARG A 130 26.57 9.10 17.47
N PHE A 131 26.33 10.41 17.47
CA PHE A 131 26.03 11.15 16.24
C PHE A 131 27.30 11.43 15.45
N VAL A 132 27.26 11.13 14.16
CA VAL A 132 28.32 11.42 13.19
C VAL A 132 27.78 12.34 12.11
N TYR A 133 28.15 13.62 12.21
CA TYR A 133 27.82 14.59 11.16
C TYR A 133 28.66 14.33 9.91
N ARG A 134 28.03 14.41 8.73
CA ARG A 134 28.71 14.32 7.46
C ARG A 134 28.25 15.44 6.52
N ARG A 135 29.20 16.29 6.12
CA ARG A 135 28.89 17.38 5.17
C ARG A 135 28.48 16.84 3.82
N GLY A 136 27.36 17.32 3.28
CA GLY A 136 26.84 16.91 1.95
C GLY A 136 26.32 15.48 1.86
N ARG A 137 26.27 14.72 2.98
CA ARG A 137 25.73 13.34 3.03
C ARG A 137 24.83 13.18 4.24
N PRO A 138 23.92 12.20 4.25
CA PRO A 138 23.11 11.89 5.43
C PRO A 138 24.00 11.65 6.65
N SER A 139 23.71 12.29 7.80
CA SER A 139 24.38 12.05 9.07
C SER A 139 24.03 10.67 9.61
N LEU A 140 24.77 10.17 10.57
CA LEU A 140 24.62 8.82 11.08
C LEU A 140 24.49 8.81 12.60
N LEU A 141 23.72 7.83 13.13
CA LEU A 141 23.84 7.38 14.50
C LEU A 141 24.54 6.01 14.50
N VAL A 142 25.67 5.96 15.16
CA VAL A 142 26.53 4.78 15.22
C VAL A 142 26.67 4.28 16.64
N VAL A 143 26.99 3.02 16.80
CA VAL A 143 27.50 2.46 18.06
C VAL A 143 28.93 1.98 17.84
N ASP A 144 29.76 2.27 18.83
CA ASP A 144 31.17 1.91 18.79
C ASP A 144 31.43 0.63 19.58
N SER A 145 32.53 -0.05 19.24
CA SER A 145 33.02 -1.20 19.97
C SER A 145 32.03 -2.37 20.08
N VAL A 146 31.20 -2.58 19.06
CA VAL A 146 30.30 -3.73 19.02
C VAL A 146 30.92 -4.92 18.29
N ARG A 147 30.58 -6.12 18.73
CA ARG A 147 30.98 -7.36 18.07
C ARG A 147 30.11 -7.62 16.87
N VAL A 148 30.72 -7.91 15.73
CA VAL A 148 30.01 -8.35 14.52
C VAL A 148 30.42 -9.77 14.21
N SER A 149 29.46 -10.66 13.98
CA SER A 149 29.72 -12.05 13.64
C SER A 149 30.26 -12.13 12.20
N ASN A 150 31.47 -12.65 12.02
CA ASN A 150 32.06 -12.85 10.70
C ASN A 150 31.27 -13.85 9.82
N LYS A 151 30.57 -14.81 10.45
CA LYS A 151 29.76 -15.82 9.72
C LYS A 151 28.39 -15.29 9.28
N THR A 152 27.73 -14.47 10.09
CA THR A 152 26.33 -14.08 9.86
C THR A 152 26.13 -12.58 9.66
N GLY A 153 27.18 -11.75 9.82
CA GLY A 153 27.09 -10.28 9.79
C GLY A 153 26.23 -9.69 10.89
N ARG A 154 25.74 -10.49 11.86
CA ARG A 154 24.86 -10.00 12.92
C ARG A 154 25.64 -9.19 13.95
N VAL A 155 25.06 -8.07 14.36
CA VAL A 155 25.59 -7.20 15.40
C VAL A 155 25.27 -7.82 16.75
N GLY A 156 26.31 -8.06 17.54
CA GLY A 156 26.26 -8.59 18.89
C GLY A 156 26.19 -7.48 19.96
N ARG A 157 26.62 -7.83 21.17
CA ARG A 157 26.69 -6.88 22.28
C ARG A 157 27.96 -6.01 22.18
N GLN A 158 27.91 -4.86 22.85
CA GLN A 158 29.10 -4.05 23.05
C GLN A 158 30.22 -4.85 23.75
N ALA A 159 31.44 -4.66 23.32
CA ALA A 159 32.59 -5.33 23.92
C ALA A 159 32.89 -4.74 25.30
N LYS A 160 32.89 -5.57 26.33
CA LYS A 160 33.35 -5.16 27.65
C LYS A 160 34.83 -4.78 27.56
N GLY A 161 35.20 -3.61 28.12
CA GLY A 161 36.58 -3.11 28.14
C GLY A 161 37.06 -2.51 26.79
N GLY A 162 36.14 -2.02 25.96
CA GLY A 162 36.46 -1.26 24.74
C GLY A 162 37.01 -2.08 23.58
N ALA A 163 37.42 -1.40 22.51
CA ALA A 163 37.90 -1.98 21.27
C ALA A 163 39.36 -2.47 21.31
N PHE A 164 40.11 -2.09 22.30
CA PHE A 164 41.54 -2.36 22.41
C PHE A 164 41.86 -3.45 23.43
N THR A 165 42.92 -4.22 23.17
CA THR A 165 43.54 -5.12 24.16
C THR A 165 44.38 -4.29 25.15
N LYS A 166 44.81 -4.92 26.26
CA LYS A 166 45.77 -4.26 27.20
C LYS A 166 47.06 -3.84 26.50
N ALA A 167 47.43 -4.50 25.40
CA ALA A 167 48.62 -4.20 24.59
C ALA A 167 48.31 -3.17 23.47
N GLY A 168 47.21 -2.45 23.51
CA GLY A 168 46.86 -1.42 22.50
C GLY A 168 46.41 -1.92 21.12
N ARG A 169 46.28 -3.22 20.90
CA ARG A 169 45.82 -3.79 19.64
C ARG A 169 44.29 -3.83 19.55
N ILE A 170 43.72 -3.55 18.37
CA ILE A 170 42.29 -3.69 18.11
C ILE A 170 41.89 -5.15 18.25
N LYS A 171 40.88 -5.42 19.09
CA LYS A 171 40.29 -6.76 19.27
C LYS A 171 39.58 -7.19 17.96
N SER A 172 39.86 -8.40 17.48
CA SER A 172 39.21 -8.94 16.28
C SER A 172 37.68 -8.97 16.39
N GLY A 173 36.99 -8.63 15.30
CA GLY A 173 35.53 -8.65 15.23
C GLY A 173 34.82 -7.50 15.97
N ILE A 174 35.57 -6.48 16.44
CA ILE A 174 35.04 -5.28 17.07
C ILE A 174 35.10 -4.13 16.06
N THR A 175 33.97 -3.45 15.86
CA THR A 175 33.87 -2.35 14.89
C THR A 175 32.81 -1.34 15.31
N THR A 176 32.81 -0.19 14.63
CA THR A 176 31.73 0.80 14.68
C THR A 176 30.65 0.41 13.68
N VAL A 177 29.39 0.38 14.11
CA VAL A 177 28.26 -0.02 13.29
C VAL A 177 27.24 1.11 13.18
N VAL A 178 26.78 1.37 11.96
CA VAL A 178 25.73 2.36 11.70
C VAL A 178 24.38 1.76 12.08
N MET A 179 23.70 2.36 13.05
CA MET A 179 22.35 1.93 13.46
C MET A 179 21.25 2.70 12.77
N PHE A 180 21.44 4.01 12.59
CA PHE A 180 20.46 4.85 11.89
C PHE A 180 21.14 5.77 10.89
N ILE A 181 20.43 6.02 9.78
CA ILE A 181 20.75 7.07 8.84
C ILE A 181 19.82 8.24 9.13
N MET A 182 20.38 9.42 9.31
CA MET A 182 19.67 10.65 9.66
C MET A 182 19.47 11.50 8.42
N VAL A 183 18.22 11.72 8.03
CA VAL A 183 17.87 12.55 6.87
C VAL A 183 16.86 13.63 7.23
N PRO A 184 16.96 14.85 6.66
CA PRO A 184 16.01 15.93 6.98
C PRO A 184 14.62 15.66 6.42
N GLN A 185 14.55 14.98 5.28
CA GLN A 185 13.30 14.62 4.61
C GLN A 185 13.45 13.37 3.74
N VAL A 186 12.34 12.67 3.52
CA VAL A 186 12.24 11.56 2.56
C VAL A 186 11.15 11.90 1.56
N ARG A 187 11.45 11.78 0.27
CA ARG A 187 10.47 11.89 -0.82
C ARG A 187 9.97 10.50 -1.19
N ILE A 188 8.66 10.35 -1.15
CA ILE A 188 7.97 9.17 -1.67
C ILE A 188 7.47 9.52 -3.07
N PRO A 189 7.99 8.89 -4.13
CA PRO A 189 7.54 9.17 -5.49
C PRO A 189 6.12 8.62 -5.72
N LYS A 190 5.37 9.29 -6.60
CA LYS A 190 4.12 8.74 -7.14
C LYS A 190 4.41 7.41 -7.84
N ARG A 191 3.68 6.36 -7.47
CA ARG A 191 3.80 5.00 -8.04
C ARG A 191 2.48 4.41 -8.46
N LEU A 192 1.37 5.03 -8.05
CA LEU A 192 0.01 4.61 -8.38
C LEU A 192 -0.67 5.71 -9.21
N ASP A 193 -1.70 5.33 -9.94
CA ASP A 193 -2.58 6.24 -10.66
C ASP A 193 -4.02 5.73 -10.56
N VAL A 194 -4.62 6.00 -9.41
CA VAL A 194 -5.98 5.58 -9.08
C VAL A 194 -6.98 6.27 -10.02
N ARG A 195 -6.77 7.57 -10.28
CA ARG A 195 -7.65 8.35 -11.15
C ARG A 195 -7.72 7.77 -12.56
N ARG A 196 -6.57 7.53 -13.18
CA ARG A 196 -6.51 6.95 -14.53
C ARG A 196 -7.19 5.59 -14.62
N ALA A 197 -6.97 4.73 -13.61
CA ALA A 197 -7.64 3.43 -13.56
C ALA A 197 -9.16 3.58 -13.50
N THR A 198 -9.66 4.50 -12.69
CA THR A 198 -11.10 4.81 -12.55
C THR A 198 -11.68 5.31 -13.87
N GLU A 199 -11.02 6.26 -14.53
CA GLU A 199 -11.45 6.79 -15.83
C GLU A 199 -11.52 5.70 -16.92
N VAL A 200 -10.52 4.83 -16.98
CA VAL A 200 -10.50 3.70 -17.94
C VAL A 200 -11.69 2.76 -17.73
N TRP A 201 -11.96 2.39 -16.49
CA TRP A 201 -13.05 1.46 -16.20
C TRP A 201 -14.43 2.12 -16.32
N SER A 202 -14.55 3.41 -15.96
CA SER A 202 -15.77 4.18 -16.20
C SER A 202 -16.15 4.21 -17.69
N ARG A 203 -15.17 4.48 -18.57
CA ARG A 203 -15.39 4.45 -20.04
C ARG A 203 -15.74 3.07 -20.59
N ARG A 204 -15.29 2.00 -19.94
CA ARG A 204 -15.58 0.61 -20.35
C ARG A 204 -16.97 0.13 -19.90
N THR A 205 -17.54 0.76 -18.89
CA THR A 205 -18.80 0.32 -18.27
C THR A 205 -19.96 0.20 -19.28
N PRO A 206 -20.21 1.15 -20.20
CA PRO A 206 -21.28 0.99 -21.18
C PRO A 206 -21.09 -0.24 -22.09
N GLY A 207 -19.87 -0.50 -22.53
CA GLY A 207 -19.56 -1.68 -23.34
C GLY A 207 -19.72 -3.00 -22.59
N LEU A 208 -19.46 -3.00 -21.26
CA LEU A 208 -19.71 -4.18 -20.43
C LEU A 208 -21.21 -4.42 -20.25
N ILE A 209 -22.01 -3.38 -20.09
CA ILE A 209 -23.48 -3.47 -20.04
C ILE A 209 -24.02 -4.04 -21.35
N SER A 210 -23.60 -3.49 -22.50
CA SER A 210 -24.03 -3.98 -23.81
C SER A 210 -23.70 -5.46 -24.04
N LYS A 211 -22.53 -5.93 -23.59
CA LYS A 211 -22.15 -7.35 -23.67
C LYS A 211 -23.02 -8.28 -22.83
N ARG A 212 -23.60 -7.77 -21.75
CA ARG A 212 -24.48 -8.53 -20.84
C ARG A 212 -25.94 -8.46 -21.24
N TYR A 213 -26.28 -7.54 -22.15
CA TYR A 213 -27.64 -7.42 -22.65
C TYR A 213 -27.99 -8.61 -23.54
N GLN A 214 -29.13 -9.23 -23.26
CA GLN A 214 -29.74 -10.28 -24.04
C GLN A 214 -31.21 -9.89 -24.26
N PRO A 215 -31.66 -9.70 -25.51
CA PRO A 215 -33.03 -9.34 -25.77
C PRO A 215 -33.99 -10.41 -25.25
N ALA A 216 -35.15 -9.99 -24.80
CA ALA A 216 -36.21 -10.92 -24.38
C ALA A 216 -36.58 -11.81 -25.56
N LYS A 217 -36.65 -13.11 -25.35
CA LYS A 217 -37.17 -14.03 -26.40
C LYS A 217 -38.65 -13.78 -26.55
N PRO A 218 -39.14 -13.55 -27.80
CA PRO A 218 -40.58 -13.53 -28.05
C PRO A 218 -41.16 -14.88 -27.64
N GLY A 219 -42.16 -14.91 -26.79
CA GLY A 219 -42.90 -16.09 -26.42
C GLY A 219 -43.90 -16.47 -27.51
#